data_1ba244a5aa0370d7d280059a3bb0a23b
#
_entry.id   1ba244a5aa0370d7d280059a3bb0a23b
#
_cell.length_a   1.000
_cell.length_b   1.000
_cell.length_c   1.000
_cell.angle_alpha   90.00
_cell.angle_beta   90.00
_cell.angle_gamma   90.00
#
_symmetry.space_group_name_H-M   'P 1'
#
loop_
_entity.id
_entity.type
_entity.pdbx_description
1 polymer ?
#
loop_
_entity_poly.entity_id
_entity_poly.type
_entity_poly.pdbx_seq_one_letter_code
_entity_poly.pdbx_strand_id
1 'polypeptide(L)'
;MTILTFDIEEWFHLLDHPSTRTEEDWAKFPSRIHENVDRILDMLHRNNQKATFFCLGWVARKYPEIIKKIAESGNEIATHSDLHQLAYQQNRIAFAEDLKRSIESLEGITGKKIRAYRAPGFSLM
;
A
#
# COMPACT_ATOMS: atom_id res chain seq x y z
N MET A 1 -18.99 16.45 0.83
CA MET A 1 -18.49 15.08 0.65
C MET A 1 -17.10 14.97 1.24
N THR A 2 -16.86 13.96 2.06
CA THR A 2 -15.55 13.72 2.65
C THR A 2 -14.89 12.54 1.94
N ILE A 3 -13.64 12.73 1.52
CA ILE A 3 -12.83 11.66 0.91
C ILE A 3 -11.74 11.27 1.91
N LEU A 4 -11.73 9.99 2.30
CA LEU A 4 -10.74 9.44 3.21
C LEU A 4 -9.80 8.52 2.45
N THR A 5 -8.51 8.70 2.66
CA THR A 5 -7.48 7.84 2.07
C THR A 5 -6.48 7.41 3.12
N PHE A 6 -5.92 6.21 2.94
CA PHE A 6 -4.89 5.66 3.83
C PHE A 6 -3.80 5.03 2.98
N ASP A 7 -2.56 5.18 3.40
CA ASP A 7 -1.43 4.49 2.80
C ASP A 7 -1.14 3.25 3.65
N ILE A 8 -1.19 2.07 3.03
CA ILE A 8 -0.95 0.80 3.72
C ILE A 8 0.49 0.39 3.51
N GLU A 9 1.29 0.70 4.51
CA GLU A 9 2.72 0.46 4.56
C GLU A 9 3.16 0.24 6.01
N GLU A 10 4.35 -0.32 6.19
CA GLU A 10 4.92 -0.51 7.52
C GLU A 10 5.78 0.70 7.91
N TRP A 11 6.01 0.86 9.21
CA TRP A 11 6.87 1.91 9.71
C TRP A 11 8.28 1.86 9.12
N PHE A 12 8.76 0.67 8.78
CA PHE A 12 10.09 0.50 8.20
C PHE A 12 10.16 0.83 6.71
N HIS A 13 9.06 1.24 6.09
CA HIS A 13 9.05 1.79 4.72
C HIS A 13 9.39 3.28 4.71
N LEU A 14 10.00 3.79 5.80
CA LEU A 14 10.43 5.18 5.90
C LEU A 14 11.49 5.48 4.84
N LEU A 15 11.34 6.66 4.24
CA LEU A 15 12.32 7.18 3.29
C LEU A 15 13.54 7.71 4.05
N ASP A 16 14.71 7.65 3.43
CA ASP A 16 15.97 8.23 3.93
C ASP A 16 16.53 7.65 5.23
N HIS A 17 15.97 6.57 5.75
CA HIS A 17 16.54 5.92 6.92
C HIS A 17 17.46 4.77 6.47
N PRO A 18 18.76 4.76 6.84
CA PRO A 18 19.71 3.75 6.35
C PRO A 18 19.30 2.30 6.62
N SER A 19 18.71 2.04 7.78
CA SER A 19 18.33 0.66 8.18
C SER A 19 17.08 0.15 7.47
N THR A 20 16.35 1.03 6.74
CA THR A 20 15.07 0.68 6.10
C THR A 20 15.09 0.86 4.58
N ARG A 21 16.28 1.00 3.97
CA ARG A 21 16.39 1.28 2.54
C ARG A 21 16.11 0.10 1.62
N THR A 22 16.32 -1.13 2.10
CA THR A 22 16.22 -2.31 1.26
C THR A 22 15.12 -3.25 1.74
N GLU A 23 14.58 -4.03 0.80
CA GLU A 23 13.59 -5.07 1.10
C GLU A 23 14.13 -6.12 2.07
N GLU A 24 15.42 -6.45 1.98
CA GLU A 24 16.06 -7.39 2.91
C GLU A 24 16.04 -6.88 4.35
N ASP A 25 16.24 -5.59 4.55
CA ASP A 25 16.18 -4.97 5.86
C ASP A 25 14.75 -5.04 6.43
N TRP A 26 13.74 -4.87 5.58
CA TRP A 26 12.35 -4.89 6.02
C TRP A 26 11.94 -6.21 6.68
N ALA A 27 12.47 -7.32 6.20
CA ALA A 27 12.16 -8.63 6.75
C ALA A 27 12.61 -8.81 8.21
N LYS A 28 13.51 -7.97 8.69
CA LYS A 28 14.09 -8.04 10.05
C LYS A 28 13.25 -7.30 11.09
N PHE A 29 12.26 -6.49 10.67
CA PHE A 29 11.51 -5.65 11.58
C PHE A 29 10.15 -6.24 11.94
N PRO A 30 9.67 -6.03 13.18
CA PRO A 30 8.36 -6.51 13.58
C PRO A 30 7.25 -5.74 12.86
N SER A 31 6.25 -6.46 12.40
CA SER A 31 5.08 -5.88 11.73
C SER A 31 4.06 -5.37 12.74
N ARG A 32 3.43 -4.24 12.40
CA ARG A 32 2.29 -3.68 13.16
C ARG A 32 1.08 -3.47 12.28
N ILE A 33 1.18 -3.87 11.03
CA ILE A 33 0.18 -3.52 10.02
C ILE A 33 -1.18 -4.16 10.28
N HIS A 34 -1.22 -5.40 10.78
CA HIS A 34 -2.47 -6.10 11.07
C HIS A 34 -3.31 -5.33 12.09
N GLU A 35 -2.70 -4.99 13.19
CA GLU A 35 -3.35 -4.28 14.29
C GLU A 35 -3.82 -2.90 13.85
N ASN A 36 -2.98 -2.17 13.11
CA ASN A 36 -3.32 -0.84 12.63
C ASN A 36 -4.45 -0.85 11.62
N VAL A 37 -4.44 -1.80 10.69
CA VAL A 37 -5.52 -1.95 9.70
C VAL A 37 -6.84 -2.28 10.41
N ASP A 38 -6.81 -3.19 11.37
CA ASP A 38 -8.02 -3.55 12.12
C ASP A 38 -8.62 -2.34 12.83
N ARG A 39 -7.79 -1.49 13.43
CA ARG A 39 -8.25 -0.25 14.07
C ARG A 39 -8.89 0.71 13.08
N ILE A 40 -8.28 0.87 11.91
CA ILE A 40 -8.82 1.77 10.87
C ILE A 40 -10.16 1.24 10.35
N LEU A 41 -10.24 -0.06 10.05
CA LEU A 41 -11.48 -0.66 9.56
C LEU A 41 -12.60 -0.58 10.59
N ASP A 42 -12.29 -0.80 11.86
CA ASP A 42 -13.26 -0.67 12.95
C ASP A 42 -13.77 0.78 13.08
N MET A 43 -12.86 1.75 13.01
CA MET A 43 -13.22 3.17 13.04
C MET A 43 -14.13 3.55 11.87
N LEU A 44 -13.81 3.10 10.66
CA LEU A 44 -14.63 3.36 9.48
C LEU A 44 -16.01 2.73 9.61
N HIS A 45 -16.07 1.49 10.09
CA HIS A 45 -17.33 0.79 10.29
C HIS A 45 -18.22 1.51 11.30
N ARG A 46 -17.67 1.90 12.44
CA ARG A 46 -18.41 2.61 13.49
C ARG A 46 -18.97 3.96 13.02
N ASN A 47 -18.29 4.61 12.09
CA ASN A 47 -18.71 5.91 11.56
C ASN A 47 -19.46 5.79 10.24
N ASN A 48 -19.76 4.59 9.79
CA ASN A 48 -20.44 4.31 8.52
C ASN A 48 -19.76 4.99 7.33
N GLN A 49 -18.42 4.90 7.28
CA GLN A 49 -17.59 5.52 6.25
C GLN A 49 -16.84 4.48 5.45
N LYS A 50 -16.54 4.83 4.19
CA LYS A 50 -15.66 4.06 3.31
C LYS A 50 -14.46 4.92 2.95
N ALA A 51 -13.38 4.27 2.51
CA ALA A 51 -12.14 4.94 2.18
C ALA A 51 -11.46 4.28 0.97
N THR A 52 -10.44 4.96 0.44
CA THR A 52 -9.52 4.41 -0.55
C THR A 52 -8.21 4.07 0.15
N PHE A 53 -7.75 2.84 -0.01
CA PHE A 53 -6.51 2.36 0.59
C PHE A 53 -5.46 2.19 -0.50
N PHE A 54 -4.41 3.00 -0.42
CA PHE A 54 -3.26 2.93 -1.32
C PHE A 54 -2.25 1.94 -0.73
N CYS A 55 -2.16 0.77 -1.34
CA CYS A 55 -1.43 -0.37 -0.79
C CYS A 55 -0.13 -0.63 -1.54
N LEU A 56 0.94 -0.94 -0.79
CA LEU A 56 2.18 -1.42 -1.40
C LEU A 56 2.02 -2.84 -1.91
N GLY A 57 2.58 -3.12 -3.08
CA GLY A 57 2.61 -4.48 -3.63
C GLY A 57 3.35 -5.44 -2.72
N TRP A 58 4.44 -4.99 -2.08
CA TRP A 58 5.19 -5.77 -1.10
C TRP A 58 4.30 -6.24 0.06
N VAL A 59 3.48 -5.33 0.60
CA VAL A 59 2.53 -5.66 1.68
C VAL A 59 1.49 -6.67 1.19
N ALA A 60 1.00 -6.48 -0.04
CA ALA A 60 0.01 -7.39 -0.62
C ALA A 60 0.53 -8.83 -0.73
N ARG A 61 1.77 -8.99 -1.17
CA ARG A 61 2.37 -10.32 -1.29
C ARG A 61 2.67 -10.96 0.06
N LYS A 62 3.10 -10.17 1.03
CA LYS A 62 3.44 -10.67 2.37
C LYS A 62 2.19 -10.94 3.23
N TYR A 63 1.20 -10.08 3.12
CA TYR A 63 -0.02 -10.15 3.94
C TYR A 63 -1.28 -10.05 3.08
N PRO A 64 -1.52 -11.01 2.17
CA PRO A 64 -2.68 -10.94 1.29
C PRO A 64 -4.01 -10.90 2.04
N GLU A 65 -4.08 -11.45 3.23
CA GLU A 65 -5.27 -11.43 4.09
C GLU A 65 -5.68 -10.01 4.50
N ILE A 66 -4.70 -9.10 4.66
CA ILE A 66 -4.98 -7.70 4.97
C ILE A 66 -5.69 -7.04 3.80
N ILE A 67 -5.18 -7.23 2.59
CA ILE A 67 -5.75 -6.63 1.39
C ILE A 67 -7.18 -7.17 1.16
N LYS A 68 -7.39 -8.46 1.34
CA LYS A 68 -8.71 -9.06 1.24
C LYS A 68 -9.69 -8.47 2.25
N LYS A 69 -9.27 -8.33 3.50
CA LYS A 69 -10.10 -7.76 4.57
C LYS A 69 -10.53 -6.34 4.24
N ILE A 70 -9.61 -5.51 3.75
CA ILE A 70 -9.92 -4.13 3.36
C ILE A 70 -10.94 -4.12 2.22
N ALA A 71 -10.71 -4.91 1.18
CA ALA A 71 -11.59 -4.96 0.01
C ALA A 71 -12.98 -5.50 0.36
N GLU A 72 -13.05 -6.56 1.17
CA GLU A 72 -14.33 -7.17 1.60
C GLU A 72 -15.14 -6.23 2.48
N SER A 73 -14.50 -5.27 3.14
CA SER A 73 -15.19 -4.24 3.93
C SER A 73 -15.79 -3.13 3.05
N GLY A 74 -15.72 -3.26 1.72
CA GLY A 74 -16.33 -2.31 0.79
C GLY A 74 -15.48 -1.10 0.46
N ASN A 75 -14.19 -1.11 0.80
CA ASN A 75 -13.27 -0.01 0.49
C ASN A 75 -12.61 -0.21 -0.87
N GLU A 76 -12.17 0.89 -1.49
CA GLU A 76 -11.41 0.83 -2.73
C GLU A 76 -9.94 0.51 -2.42
N ILE A 77 -9.34 -0.36 -3.25
CA ILE A 77 -7.91 -0.65 -3.21
C ILE A 77 -7.24 0.07 -4.38
N ALA A 78 -6.18 0.78 -4.08
CA ALA A 78 -5.34 1.48 -5.05
C ALA A 78 -3.88 1.13 -4.79
N THR A 79 -2.97 1.54 -5.66
CA THR A 79 -1.55 1.21 -5.50
C THR A 79 -0.73 2.38 -4.95
N HIS A 80 0.19 2.06 -4.04
CA HIS A 80 1.17 2.99 -3.47
C HIS A 80 2.61 2.59 -3.89
N SER A 81 2.78 2.07 -5.09
CA SER A 81 3.97 1.43 -5.65
C SER A 81 4.19 0.02 -5.10
N ASP A 82 5.26 -0.62 -5.54
CA ASP A 82 5.60 -1.97 -5.07
C ASP A 82 6.50 -1.94 -3.84
N LEU A 83 7.59 -1.17 -3.88
CA LEU A 83 8.63 -1.15 -2.85
C LEU A 83 8.81 0.21 -2.18
N HIS A 84 7.85 1.10 -2.29
CA HIS A 84 7.88 2.45 -1.68
C HIS A 84 9.07 3.30 -2.12
N GLN A 85 9.46 3.21 -3.40
CA GLN A 85 10.54 4.02 -3.96
C GLN A 85 10.02 5.34 -4.49
N LEU A 86 10.80 6.41 -4.32
CA LEU A 86 10.43 7.72 -4.84
C LEU A 86 10.40 7.69 -6.38
N ALA A 87 9.33 8.21 -6.98
CA ALA A 87 9.13 8.13 -8.43
C ALA A 87 10.26 8.80 -9.22
N TYR A 88 10.75 9.94 -8.74
CA TYR A 88 11.83 10.65 -9.44
C TYR A 88 13.20 9.96 -9.33
N GLN A 89 13.35 8.98 -8.44
CA GLN A 89 14.58 8.19 -8.29
C GLN A 89 14.60 6.99 -9.20
N GLN A 90 13.50 6.71 -9.90
CA GLN A 90 13.39 5.59 -10.82
C GLN A 90 13.49 6.07 -12.27
N ASN A 91 14.15 5.28 -13.13
CA ASN A 91 14.04 5.53 -14.56
C ASN A 91 12.66 5.05 -15.05
N ARG A 92 12.32 5.38 -16.30
CA ARG A 92 11.02 5.07 -16.87
C ARG A 92 10.68 3.57 -16.85
N ILE A 93 11.66 2.74 -17.15
CA ILE A 93 11.48 1.28 -17.20
C ILE A 93 11.28 0.73 -15.79
N ALA A 94 12.12 1.13 -14.84
CA ALA A 94 12.00 0.70 -13.44
C ALA A 94 10.68 1.13 -12.82
N PHE A 95 10.23 2.35 -13.10
CA PHE A 95 8.93 2.85 -12.64
C PHE A 95 7.78 2.00 -13.20
N ALA A 96 7.80 1.71 -14.50
CA ALA A 96 6.76 0.93 -15.14
C ALA A 96 6.70 -0.50 -14.58
N GLU A 97 7.85 -1.12 -14.36
CA GLU A 97 7.93 -2.48 -13.78
C GLU A 97 7.44 -2.51 -12.34
N ASP A 98 7.82 -1.53 -11.54
CA ASP A 98 7.36 -1.41 -10.15
C ASP A 98 5.83 -1.27 -10.09
N LEU A 99 5.29 -0.36 -10.89
CA LEU A 99 3.85 -0.14 -10.97
C LEU A 99 3.11 -1.40 -11.40
N LYS A 100 3.62 -2.07 -12.44
CA LYS A 100 3.03 -3.32 -12.96
C LYS A 100 3.00 -4.41 -11.89
N ARG A 101 4.10 -4.62 -11.16
CA ARG A 101 4.17 -5.63 -10.09
C ARG A 101 3.14 -5.35 -9.00
N SER A 102 3.01 -4.10 -8.58
CA SER A 102 2.05 -3.74 -7.53
C SER A 102 0.61 -3.96 -8.00
N ILE A 103 0.29 -3.56 -9.22
CA ILE A 103 -1.06 -3.73 -9.79
C ILE A 103 -1.39 -5.22 -9.90
N GLU A 104 -0.50 -6.03 -10.46
CA GLU A 104 -0.72 -7.47 -10.59
C GLU A 104 -0.93 -8.15 -9.24
N SER A 105 -0.14 -7.77 -8.23
CA SER A 105 -0.29 -8.31 -6.89
C SER A 105 -1.65 -7.98 -6.28
N LEU A 106 -2.06 -6.72 -6.38
CA LEU A 106 -3.32 -6.26 -5.81
C LEU A 106 -4.54 -6.82 -6.57
N GLU A 107 -4.50 -6.82 -7.89
CA GLU A 107 -5.59 -7.37 -8.71
C GLU A 107 -5.73 -8.86 -8.54
N GLY A 108 -4.62 -9.59 -8.40
CA GLY A 108 -4.63 -11.02 -8.16
C GLY A 108 -5.28 -11.41 -6.83
N ILE A 109 -5.14 -10.56 -5.81
CA ILE A 109 -5.73 -10.81 -4.49
C ILE A 109 -7.20 -10.40 -4.44
N THR A 110 -7.55 -9.25 -5.00
CA THR A 110 -8.89 -8.68 -4.89
C THR A 110 -9.85 -9.11 -5.99
N GLY A 111 -9.32 -9.52 -7.14
CA GLY A 111 -10.13 -9.80 -8.33
C GLY A 111 -10.73 -8.55 -8.96
N LYS A 112 -10.28 -7.37 -8.57
CA LYS A 112 -10.80 -6.08 -9.05
C LYS A 112 -9.71 -5.26 -9.71
N LYS A 113 -10.09 -4.41 -10.68
CA LYS A 113 -9.16 -3.49 -11.34
C LYS A 113 -8.63 -2.44 -10.38
N ILE A 114 -7.33 -2.18 -10.43
CA ILE A 114 -6.69 -1.07 -9.72
C ILE A 114 -6.75 0.15 -10.63
N ARG A 115 -7.31 1.26 -10.11
CA ARG A 115 -7.60 2.45 -10.91
C ARG A 115 -6.89 3.72 -10.44
N ALA A 116 -6.19 3.67 -9.30
CA ALA A 116 -5.56 4.86 -8.74
C ALA A 116 -4.17 4.52 -8.21
N TYR A 117 -3.31 5.52 -8.22
CA TYR A 117 -1.92 5.44 -7.77
C TYR A 117 -1.56 6.69 -6.95
N ARG A 118 -0.85 6.48 -5.86
CA ARG A 118 -0.22 7.57 -5.10
C ARG A 118 1.28 7.28 -4.99
N ALA A 119 2.10 8.22 -5.45
CA ALA A 119 3.56 8.08 -5.38
C ALA A 119 4.06 8.18 -3.93
N PRO A 120 5.02 7.34 -3.52
CA PRO A 120 5.65 7.46 -2.22
C PRO A 120 6.26 8.85 -2.04
N GLY A 121 6.03 9.45 -0.87
CA GLY A 121 6.49 10.80 -0.57
C GLY A 121 5.95 11.86 -1.52
N PHE A 122 4.80 11.62 -2.17
CA PHE A 122 4.22 12.51 -3.18
C PHE A 122 5.22 12.90 -4.27
N SER A 123 6.07 11.95 -4.68
CA SER A 123 7.22 12.19 -5.56
C SER A 123 6.89 12.25 -7.05
N LEU A 124 5.65 11.99 -7.44
CA LEU A 124 5.22 12.13 -8.83
C LEU A 124 4.91 13.60 -9.10
N MET A 125 5.61 14.18 -10.06
CA MET A 125 5.43 15.58 -10.45
C MET A 125 5.02 15.70 -11.91
#